data_bc21a58f8917fb725e8db31022868d08
#
_entry.id   bc21a58f8917fb725e8db31022868d08
#
_cell.length_a   1.000
_cell.length_b   1.000
_cell.length_c   1.000
_cell.angle_alpha   90.00
_cell.angle_beta   90.00
_cell.angle_gamma   90.00
#
_symmetry.space_group_name_H-M   'P 1'
#
loop_
_entity.id
_entity.type
_entity.pdbx_description
1 polymer ?
#
loop_
_entity_poly.entity_id
_entity_poly.type
_entity_poly.pdbx_seq_one_letter_code
_entity_poly.pdbx_strand_id
1 'polypeptide(L)'
;ARKLSDEHRRLDELRVGDLAVKATFELGYGQLEPEQARAFRLLGLADGPDISITAAAAIVDRTAEVAEALLEDLVDASLVESAAPGRYRFHDLVRLFARDCAEREEPVAEHEAALSRLLDFYLATAARVYELDRPGDNLTSHLAPVTYQGLHFADRHSAQDWRLGEADCLLATARQLVGKDTLARAVDLLMVTVDLAESGTYSHQFAQIAGHLLETAQRSGDPRSEGRTNDVLASSHIDSGRFEQADEHAAEALRLARASGDPVICGHAASDRGIIASLQGRSADAAVHHEDALAAYRADGNLSGEASALSNLSRMHSGAGRSSLAVDLAEQALAIHHKLGPSFRMANCMYALGISLTGADRPDDALVQLDAALKLFHENRMHLWHGMTQFRMAEAHLAAQQPTQAATLAEQALARLHGIGGDWHRAQVLTALGRSLHQIGQQGRAQACWSEAVVLHEKTNSSEAAEVRALLEPATTS
;
A
#
# COMPACT_ATOMS: atom_id res chain seq x y z
N ALA A 1 12.82 18.92 -17.03
CA ALA A 1 13.91 19.65 -17.68
C ALA A 1 15.30 19.21 -17.17
N ARG A 2 15.59 19.18 -15.84
CA ARG A 2 16.91 18.82 -15.28
C ARG A 2 17.27 17.34 -15.50
N LYS A 3 16.29 16.43 -15.35
CA LYS A 3 16.48 14.98 -15.57
C LYS A 3 16.72 14.66 -17.05
N LEU A 4 15.99 15.33 -17.95
CA LEU A 4 16.19 15.23 -19.41
C LEU A 4 17.55 15.78 -19.87
N SER A 5 18.04 16.89 -19.27
CA SER A 5 19.37 17.42 -19.59
C SER A 5 20.51 16.51 -19.12
N ASP A 6 20.32 15.76 -18.01
CA ASP A 6 21.28 14.77 -17.54
C ASP A 6 21.25 13.48 -18.38
N GLU A 7 20.08 13.13 -18.93
CA GLU A 7 19.90 12.00 -19.85
C GLU A 7 20.49 12.30 -21.24
N HIS A 8 20.30 13.51 -21.79
CA HIS A 8 20.95 13.96 -23.01
C HIS A 8 22.50 13.98 -22.89
N ARG A 9 23.04 14.43 -21.74
CA ARG A 9 24.48 14.36 -21.50
C ARG A 9 25.00 12.92 -21.50
N ARG A 10 24.25 11.94 -21.03
CA ARG A 10 24.62 10.52 -21.08
C ARG A 10 24.72 10.01 -22.52
N LEU A 11 23.84 10.43 -23.42
CA LEU A 11 23.93 10.09 -24.86
C LEU A 11 25.13 10.79 -25.53
N ASP A 12 25.41 12.05 -25.18
CA ASP A 12 26.52 12.81 -25.76
C ASP A 12 27.91 12.44 -25.18
N GLU A 13 27.94 11.98 -23.91
CA GLU A 13 29.19 11.52 -23.24
C GLU A 13 29.60 10.10 -23.64
N LEU A 14 28.80 9.38 -24.42
CA LEU A 14 29.12 8.07 -24.93
C LEU A 14 30.35 8.16 -25.88
N ARG A 15 31.45 7.49 -25.49
CA ARG A 15 32.74 7.49 -26.23
C ARG A 15 32.64 6.67 -27.51
N VAL A 16 33.66 6.74 -28.37
CA VAL A 16 33.77 6.22 -29.75
C VAL A 16 33.17 4.80 -30.01
N GLY A 17 33.01 3.94 -28.98
CA GLY A 17 32.31 2.65 -29.08
C GLY A 17 30.79 2.76 -29.18
N ASP A 18 30.23 3.79 -28.62
CA ASP A 18 28.78 3.97 -28.50
C ASP A 18 28.18 4.75 -29.70
N LEU A 19 28.98 5.47 -30.46
CA LEU A 19 28.58 6.04 -31.75
C LEU A 19 28.17 4.93 -32.75
N ALA A 20 28.83 3.76 -32.67
CA ALA A 20 28.42 2.62 -33.45
C ALA A 20 27.09 2.02 -33.02
N VAL A 21 26.79 2.06 -31.71
CA VAL A 21 25.48 1.62 -31.13
C VAL A 21 24.36 2.54 -31.54
N LYS A 22 24.54 3.87 -31.43
CA LYS A 22 23.53 4.85 -31.89
C LYS A 22 23.25 4.70 -33.39
N ALA A 23 24.29 4.51 -34.22
CA ALA A 23 24.11 4.28 -35.65
C ALA A 23 23.34 2.99 -35.96
N THR A 24 23.46 1.96 -35.13
CA THR A 24 22.68 0.72 -35.26
C THR A 24 21.20 0.97 -34.93
N PHE A 25 20.92 1.76 -33.89
CA PHE A 25 19.54 2.14 -33.58
C PHE A 25 18.91 3.04 -34.65
N GLU A 26 19.66 4.00 -35.17
CA GLU A 26 19.22 4.86 -36.30
C GLU A 26 18.92 4.02 -37.55
N LEU A 27 19.72 2.99 -37.84
CA LEU A 27 19.48 2.10 -38.98
C LEU A 27 18.19 1.28 -38.76
N GLY A 28 17.99 0.67 -37.59
CA GLY A 28 16.79 -0.08 -37.25
C GLY A 28 15.55 0.80 -37.26
N TYR A 29 15.63 1.99 -36.64
CA TYR A 29 14.56 2.96 -36.64
C TYR A 29 14.19 3.48 -38.04
N GLY A 30 15.19 3.72 -38.89
CA GLY A 30 14.98 4.17 -40.27
C GLY A 30 14.33 3.15 -41.20
N GLN A 31 14.20 1.88 -40.77
CA GLN A 31 13.51 0.83 -41.50
C GLN A 31 12.03 0.66 -41.07
N LEU A 32 11.62 1.33 -39.98
CA LEU A 32 10.26 1.22 -39.45
C LEU A 32 9.27 1.94 -40.38
N GLU A 33 8.10 1.33 -40.54
CA GLU A 33 6.97 1.99 -41.14
C GLU A 33 6.48 3.14 -40.22
N PRO A 34 5.80 4.16 -40.75
CA PRO A 34 5.42 5.38 -40.00
C PRO A 34 4.68 5.09 -38.69
N GLU A 35 3.80 4.07 -38.65
CA GLU A 35 3.03 3.70 -37.45
C GLU A 35 3.91 2.98 -36.42
N GLN A 36 4.83 2.13 -36.85
CA GLN A 36 5.83 1.47 -35.99
C GLN A 36 6.79 2.50 -35.39
N ALA A 37 7.28 3.45 -36.19
CA ALA A 37 8.15 4.53 -35.71
C ALA A 37 7.44 5.41 -34.69
N ARG A 38 6.16 5.76 -34.92
CA ARG A 38 5.35 6.48 -33.93
C ARG A 38 5.17 5.68 -32.64
N ALA A 39 4.85 4.40 -32.74
CA ALA A 39 4.75 3.52 -31.55
C ALA A 39 6.05 3.48 -30.77
N PHE A 40 7.18 3.30 -31.42
CA PHE A 40 8.52 3.31 -30.80
C PHE A 40 8.75 4.60 -29.99
N ARG A 41 8.48 5.77 -30.58
CA ARG A 41 8.65 7.08 -29.93
C ARG A 41 7.76 7.21 -28.69
N LEU A 42 6.46 6.92 -28.82
CA LEU A 42 5.50 7.11 -27.73
C LEU A 42 5.71 6.12 -26.58
N LEU A 43 6.01 4.85 -26.88
CA LEU A 43 6.26 3.83 -25.86
C LEU A 43 7.53 4.11 -25.05
N GLY A 44 8.56 4.71 -25.70
CA GLY A 44 9.78 5.13 -25.00
C GLY A 44 9.59 6.23 -23.96
N LEU A 45 8.46 6.95 -23.97
CA LEU A 45 8.15 8.02 -23.02
C LEU A 45 7.89 7.49 -21.61
N ALA A 46 7.32 6.30 -21.46
CA ALA A 46 6.96 5.74 -20.15
C ALA A 46 8.19 5.37 -19.30
N ASP A 47 8.16 5.69 -18.01
CA ASP A 47 9.25 5.44 -17.04
C ASP A 47 9.25 4.00 -16.47
N GLY A 48 8.24 3.18 -16.76
CA GLY A 48 8.14 1.80 -16.25
C GLY A 48 9.32 0.90 -16.66
N PRO A 49 9.64 -0.14 -15.89
CA PRO A 49 10.71 -1.08 -16.23
C PRO A 49 10.42 -1.87 -17.50
N ASP A 50 9.16 -2.13 -17.77
CA ASP A 50 8.60 -2.76 -18.96
C ASP A 50 7.20 -2.20 -19.24
N ILE A 51 6.50 -2.75 -20.23
CA ILE A 51 5.14 -2.36 -20.60
C ILE A 51 4.33 -3.58 -21.02
N SER A 52 3.09 -3.68 -20.53
CA SER A 52 2.14 -4.68 -20.99
C SER A 52 1.47 -4.26 -22.32
N ILE A 53 0.92 -5.23 -23.06
CA ILE A 53 0.19 -4.98 -24.32
C ILE A 53 -0.93 -3.94 -24.09
N THR A 54 -1.69 -4.07 -23.00
CA THR A 54 -2.81 -3.17 -22.71
C THR A 54 -2.38 -1.77 -22.33
N ALA A 55 -1.26 -1.61 -21.61
CA ALA A 55 -0.68 -0.31 -21.31
C ALA A 55 -0.10 0.34 -22.59
N ALA A 56 0.54 -0.45 -23.44
CA ALA A 56 1.03 0.01 -24.74
C ALA A 56 -0.14 0.47 -25.64
N ALA A 57 -1.22 -0.30 -25.67
CA ALA A 57 -2.44 0.07 -26.41
C ALA A 57 -2.98 1.44 -25.98
N ALA A 58 -2.99 1.72 -24.69
CA ALA A 58 -3.40 3.03 -24.16
C ALA A 58 -2.45 4.15 -24.61
N ILE A 59 -1.13 3.94 -24.56
CA ILE A 59 -0.14 4.94 -24.99
C ILE A 59 -0.30 5.28 -26.48
N VAL A 60 -0.35 4.25 -27.33
CA VAL A 60 -0.39 4.45 -28.79
C VAL A 60 -1.79 4.80 -29.32
N ASP A 61 -2.82 4.75 -28.46
CA ASP A 61 -4.23 4.95 -28.80
C ASP A 61 -4.72 3.98 -29.89
N ARG A 62 -4.54 2.68 -29.62
CA ARG A 62 -4.93 1.56 -30.50
C ARG A 62 -5.58 0.44 -29.70
N THR A 63 -6.14 -0.55 -30.41
CA THR A 63 -6.62 -1.78 -29.76
C THR A 63 -5.42 -2.63 -29.28
N ALA A 64 -5.67 -3.55 -28.36
CA ALA A 64 -4.63 -4.43 -27.82
C ALA A 64 -3.97 -5.28 -28.93
N GLU A 65 -4.74 -5.75 -29.89
CA GLU A 65 -4.26 -6.57 -31.02
C GLU A 65 -3.31 -5.77 -31.93
N VAL A 66 -3.63 -4.50 -32.19
CA VAL A 66 -2.75 -3.60 -33.00
C VAL A 66 -1.49 -3.26 -32.20
N ALA A 67 -1.62 -2.98 -30.91
CA ALA A 67 -0.47 -2.67 -30.07
C ALA A 67 0.49 -3.87 -29.95
N GLU A 68 -0.04 -5.10 -29.83
CA GLU A 68 0.75 -6.32 -29.82
C GLU A 68 1.51 -6.50 -31.13
N ALA A 69 0.86 -6.34 -32.29
CA ALA A 69 1.52 -6.40 -33.58
C ALA A 69 2.65 -5.37 -33.71
N LEU A 70 2.43 -4.13 -33.28
CA LEU A 70 3.44 -3.08 -33.28
C LEU A 70 4.63 -3.41 -32.35
N LEU A 71 4.36 -4.02 -31.18
CA LEU A 71 5.39 -4.43 -30.25
C LEU A 71 6.23 -5.57 -30.81
N GLU A 72 5.61 -6.58 -31.45
CA GLU A 72 6.34 -7.67 -32.12
C GLU A 72 7.19 -7.16 -33.29
N ASP A 73 6.68 -6.23 -34.11
CA ASP A 73 7.46 -5.58 -35.14
C ASP A 73 8.71 -4.87 -34.58
N LEU A 74 8.57 -4.21 -33.43
CA LEU A 74 9.70 -3.56 -32.74
C LEU A 74 10.68 -4.56 -32.14
N VAL A 75 10.22 -5.75 -31.72
CA VAL A 75 11.09 -6.87 -31.31
C VAL A 75 11.86 -7.41 -32.50
N ASP A 76 11.22 -7.62 -33.63
CA ASP A 76 11.87 -8.09 -34.88
C ASP A 76 12.92 -7.08 -35.35
N ALA A 77 12.68 -5.78 -35.18
CA ALA A 77 13.66 -4.72 -35.43
C ALA A 77 14.77 -4.62 -34.34
N SER A 78 14.74 -5.45 -33.31
CA SER A 78 15.69 -5.44 -32.16
C SER A 78 15.71 -4.10 -31.40
N LEU A 79 14.62 -3.33 -31.42
CA LEU A 79 14.47 -2.08 -30.70
C LEU A 79 13.76 -2.27 -29.35
N VAL A 80 13.08 -3.40 -29.14
CA VAL A 80 12.40 -3.76 -27.91
C VAL A 80 12.66 -5.24 -27.64
N GLU A 81 12.68 -5.65 -26.38
CA GLU A 81 12.81 -7.04 -25.95
C GLU A 81 11.49 -7.57 -25.42
N SER A 82 11.12 -8.81 -25.75
CA SER A 82 10.06 -9.54 -25.09
C SER A 82 10.58 -10.08 -23.75
N ALA A 83 10.30 -9.36 -22.65
CA ALA A 83 10.81 -9.66 -21.31
C ALA A 83 10.09 -10.87 -20.67
N ALA A 84 8.80 -11.04 -20.96
CA ALA A 84 7.95 -12.15 -20.57
C ALA A 84 6.73 -12.19 -21.52
N PRO A 85 5.90 -13.24 -21.52
CA PRO A 85 4.70 -13.29 -22.34
C PRO A 85 3.81 -12.05 -22.12
N GLY A 86 3.56 -11.28 -23.19
CA GLY A 86 2.75 -10.05 -23.17
C GLY A 86 3.41 -8.86 -22.47
N ARG A 87 4.72 -8.92 -22.18
CA ARG A 87 5.49 -7.81 -21.57
C ARG A 87 6.74 -7.50 -22.37
N TYR A 88 6.96 -6.22 -22.62
CA TYR A 88 8.01 -5.72 -23.49
C TYR A 88 8.86 -4.69 -22.76
N ARG A 89 10.15 -4.66 -23.06
CA ARG A 89 11.10 -3.80 -22.37
C ARG A 89 12.03 -3.11 -23.35
N PHE A 90 12.23 -1.82 -23.11
CA PHE A 90 13.31 -1.08 -23.75
C PHE A 90 14.62 -1.30 -23.00
N HIS A 91 15.71 -1.58 -23.70
CA HIS A 91 17.03 -1.38 -23.12
C HIS A 91 17.26 0.12 -22.85
N ASP A 92 17.95 0.47 -21.76
CA ASP A 92 18.08 1.87 -21.31
C ASP A 92 18.53 2.82 -22.42
N LEU A 93 19.54 2.43 -23.21
CA LEU A 93 20.05 3.26 -24.32
C LEU A 93 19.04 3.40 -25.46
N VAL A 94 18.27 2.35 -25.74
CA VAL A 94 17.22 2.39 -26.78
C VAL A 94 16.07 3.27 -26.32
N ARG A 95 15.72 3.24 -25.02
CA ARG A 95 14.71 4.13 -24.45
C ARG A 95 15.12 5.61 -24.58
N LEU A 96 16.38 5.92 -24.25
CA LEU A 96 16.90 7.29 -24.43
C LEU A 96 16.84 7.72 -25.89
N PHE A 97 17.20 6.83 -26.83
CA PHE A 97 17.08 7.09 -28.26
C PHE A 97 15.62 7.29 -28.70
N ALA A 98 14.69 6.48 -28.20
CA ALA A 98 13.25 6.64 -28.49
C ALA A 98 12.73 8.00 -28.02
N ARG A 99 13.14 8.47 -26.84
CA ARG A 99 12.81 9.79 -26.31
C ARG A 99 13.38 10.94 -27.14
N ASP A 100 14.65 10.82 -27.55
CA ASP A 100 15.30 11.78 -28.47
C ASP A 100 14.55 11.87 -29.81
N CYS A 101 14.12 10.73 -30.35
CA CYS A 101 13.26 10.71 -31.55
C CYS A 101 11.89 11.32 -31.30
N ALA A 102 11.25 11.05 -30.14
CA ALA A 102 9.97 11.63 -29.79
C ALA A 102 10.07 13.17 -29.70
N GLU A 103 11.08 13.70 -29.02
CA GLU A 103 11.29 15.15 -28.88
C GLU A 103 11.49 15.85 -30.24
N ARG A 104 12.09 15.19 -31.21
CA ARG A 104 12.33 15.76 -32.56
C ARG A 104 11.14 15.64 -33.50
N GLU A 105 10.35 14.57 -33.37
CA GLU A 105 9.40 14.17 -34.42
C GLU A 105 7.95 14.23 -33.97
N GLU A 106 7.68 14.30 -32.65
CA GLU A 106 6.32 14.40 -32.14
C GLU A 106 6.06 15.75 -31.44
N PRO A 107 4.88 16.32 -31.60
CA PRO A 107 4.48 17.51 -30.84
C PRO A 107 4.47 17.23 -29.33
N VAL A 108 4.86 18.22 -28.51
CA VAL A 108 4.81 18.11 -27.03
C VAL A 108 3.41 17.73 -26.54
N ALA A 109 2.37 18.25 -27.16
CA ALA A 109 0.98 17.90 -26.85
C ALA A 109 0.68 16.40 -27.04
N GLU A 110 1.33 15.71 -27.99
CA GLU A 110 1.16 14.28 -28.18
C GLU A 110 1.89 13.47 -27.10
N HIS A 111 3.06 13.95 -26.62
CA HIS A 111 3.74 13.35 -25.47
C HIS A 111 2.86 13.39 -24.22
N GLU A 112 2.30 14.56 -23.93
CA GLU A 112 1.39 14.77 -22.79
C GLU A 112 0.12 13.94 -22.94
N ALA A 113 -0.46 13.86 -24.13
CA ALA A 113 -1.65 13.07 -24.41
C ALA A 113 -1.39 11.57 -24.25
N ALA A 114 -0.27 11.04 -24.77
CA ALA A 114 0.11 9.63 -24.66
C ALA A 114 0.31 9.21 -23.20
N LEU A 115 1.02 10.00 -22.42
CA LEU A 115 1.24 9.76 -20.99
C LEU A 115 -0.05 9.96 -20.17
N SER A 116 -0.90 10.90 -20.56
CA SER A 116 -2.22 11.08 -19.94
C SER A 116 -3.12 9.87 -20.16
N ARG A 117 -3.12 9.28 -21.37
CA ARG A 117 -3.86 8.04 -21.67
C ARG A 117 -3.35 6.87 -20.84
N LEU A 118 -2.03 6.75 -20.64
CA LEU A 118 -1.45 5.74 -19.78
C LEU A 118 -1.92 5.89 -18.32
N LEU A 119 -1.89 7.11 -17.79
CA LEU A 119 -2.36 7.41 -16.44
C LEU A 119 -3.86 7.10 -16.30
N ASP A 120 -4.68 7.49 -17.27
CA ASP A 120 -6.12 7.19 -17.27
C ASP A 120 -6.39 5.69 -17.31
N PHE A 121 -5.65 4.94 -18.14
CA PHE A 121 -5.73 3.48 -18.20
C PHE A 121 -5.40 2.84 -16.86
N TYR A 122 -4.28 3.24 -16.25
CA TYR A 122 -3.87 2.69 -14.96
C TYR A 122 -4.83 3.06 -13.84
N LEU A 123 -5.28 4.30 -13.76
CA LEU A 123 -6.24 4.75 -12.75
C LEU A 123 -7.57 4.01 -12.89
N ALA A 124 -8.13 3.94 -14.10
CA ALA A 124 -9.38 3.25 -14.34
C ALA A 124 -9.30 1.75 -14.02
N THR A 125 -8.18 1.11 -14.38
CA THR A 125 -7.99 -0.33 -14.11
C THR A 125 -7.73 -0.60 -12.63
N ALA A 126 -6.88 0.20 -11.98
CA ALA A 126 -6.60 0.08 -10.56
C ALA A 126 -7.85 0.37 -9.70
N ALA A 127 -8.71 1.30 -10.12
CA ALA A 127 -10.00 1.53 -9.48
C ALA A 127 -10.91 0.29 -9.52
N ARG A 128 -10.92 -0.46 -10.64
CA ARG A 128 -11.65 -1.75 -10.73
C ARG A 128 -11.08 -2.81 -9.80
N VAL A 129 -9.76 -2.90 -9.69
CA VAL A 129 -9.11 -3.80 -8.72
C VAL A 129 -9.50 -3.42 -7.30
N TYR A 130 -9.45 -2.12 -6.97
CA TYR A 130 -9.82 -1.59 -5.67
C TYR A 130 -11.27 -1.93 -5.29
N GLU A 131 -12.23 -1.76 -6.20
CA GLU A 131 -13.64 -2.14 -5.99
C GLU A 131 -13.80 -3.64 -5.66
N LEU A 132 -13.05 -4.50 -6.33
CA LEU A 132 -13.08 -5.95 -6.08
C LEU A 132 -12.44 -6.32 -4.74
N ASP A 133 -11.37 -5.65 -4.35
CA ASP A 133 -10.65 -5.92 -3.09
C ASP A 133 -11.35 -5.30 -1.88
N ARG A 134 -12.05 -4.16 -2.07
CA ARG A 134 -12.68 -3.37 -1.01
C ARG A 134 -14.17 -3.15 -1.26
N PRO A 135 -14.98 -4.22 -1.31
CA PRO A 135 -16.41 -4.08 -1.56
C PRO A 135 -17.05 -3.19 -0.48
N GLY A 136 -17.89 -2.24 -0.92
CA GLY A 136 -18.55 -1.29 -0.03
C GLY A 136 -17.72 -0.08 0.40
N ASP A 137 -16.52 0.07 -0.17
CA ASP A 137 -15.72 1.30 -0.05
C ASP A 137 -16.13 2.30 -1.16
N ASN A 138 -16.17 3.59 -0.82
CA ASN A 138 -16.65 4.64 -1.71
C ASN A 138 -15.55 5.45 -2.39
N LEU A 139 -14.25 5.13 -2.18
CA LEU A 139 -13.15 5.90 -2.76
C LEU A 139 -13.30 6.09 -4.28
N THR A 140 -13.70 5.04 -4.99
CA THR A 140 -13.79 5.06 -6.46
C THR A 140 -14.83 6.03 -7.00
N SER A 141 -15.89 6.34 -6.24
CA SER A 141 -16.89 7.36 -6.62
C SER A 141 -16.40 8.81 -6.44
N HIS A 142 -15.27 8.99 -5.79
CA HIS A 142 -14.65 10.30 -5.52
C HIS A 142 -13.31 10.50 -6.27
N LEU A 143 -13.01 9.69 -7.27
CA LEU A 143 -11.80 9.86 -8.09
C LEU A 143 -11.96 10.99 -9.11
N ALA A 144 -10.83 11.53 -9.54
CA ALA A 144 -10.80 12.43 -10.68
C ALA A 144 -11.33 11.70 -11.93
N PRO A 145 -12.08 12.39 -12.80
CA PRO A 145 -12.62 11.78 -14.00
C PRO A 145 -11.51 11.34 -14.95
N VAL A 146 -11.69 10.16 -15.53
CA VAL A 146 -10.81 9.58 -16.56
C VAL A 146 -11.60 9.28 -17.82
N THR A 147 -10.93 9.33 -18.96
CA THR A 147 -11.55 9.09 -20.27
C THR A 147 -11.42 7.65 -20.73
N TYR A 148 -10.52 6.90 -20.13
CA TYR A 148 -10.23 5.51 -20.48
C TYR A 148 -11.11 4.53 -19.69
N GLN A 149 -11.56 3.47 -20.36
CA GLN A 149 -12.21 2.35 -19.67
C GLN A 149 -11.15 1.39 -19.13
N GLY A 150 -11.20 1.08 -17.82
CA GLY A 150 -10.31 0.10 -17.21
C GLY A 150 -10.56 -1.32 -17.70
N LEU A 151 -9.62 -2.21 -17.43
CA LEU A 151 -9.77 -3.63 -17.71
C LEU A 151 -10.91 -4.25 -16.88
N HIS A 152 -11.53 -5.28 -17.43
CA HIS A 152 -12.48 -6.11 -16.71
C HIS A 152 -11.79 -7.41 -16.27
N PHE A 153 -12.03 -7.80 -15.02
CA PHE A 153 -11.46 -9.01 -14.44
C PHE A 153 -12.57 -10.06 -14.22
N ALA A 154 -12.27 -11.32 -14.49
CA ALA A 154 -13.20 -12.42 -14.26
C ALA A 154 -13.46 -12.64 -12.75
N ASP A 155 -12.43 -12.39 -11.94
CA ASP A 155 -12.47 -12.58 -10.51
C ASP A 155 -11.42 -11.68 -9.80
N ARG A 156 -11.47 -11.67 -8.46
CA ARG A 156 -10.52 -10.92 -7.63
C ARG A 156 -9.07 -11.38 -7.81
N HIS A 157 -8.85 -12.66 -8.00
CA HIS A 157 -7.49 -13.20 -8.10
C HIS A 157 -6.77 -12.68 -9.35
N SER A 158 -7.45 -12.70 -10.50
CA SER A 158 -6.93 -12.12 -11.74
C SER A 158 -6.68 -10.61 -11.64
N ALA A 159 -7.53 -9.89 -10.88
CA ALA A 159 -7.34 -8.48 -10.60
C ALA A 159 -6.10 -8.21 -9.74
N GLN A 160 -5.88 -9.02 -8.70
CA GLN A 160 -4.70 -8.94 -7.83
C GLN A 160 -3.42 -9.32 -8.57
N ASP A 161 -3.45 -10.34 -9.42
CA ASP A 161 -2.31 -10.72 -10.27
C ASP A 161 -1.92 -9.58 -11.22
N TRP A 162 -2.89 -8.91 -11.83
CA TRP A 162 -2.64 -7.72 -12.64
C TRP A 162 -1.99 -6.60 -11.82
N ARG A 163 -2.54 -6.25 -10.63
CA ARG A 163 -1.97 -5.21 -9.77
C ARG A 163 -0.53 -5.49 -9.39
N LEU A 164 -0.20 -6.73 -9.04
CA LEU A 164 1.16 -7.12 -8.67
C LEU A 164 2.09 -7.15 -9.89
N GLY A 165 1.59 -7.59 -11.04
CA GLY A 165 2.35 -7.61 -12.29
C GLY A 165 2.64 -6.22 -12.83
N GLU A 166 1.76 -5.23 -12.55
CA GLU A 166 1.91 -3.83 -12.96
C GLU A 166 2.47 -2.92 -11.85
N ALA A 167 2.79 -3.43 -10.66
CA ALA A 167 3.10 -2.62 -9.49
C ALA A 167 4.21 -1.58 -9.76
N ASP A 168 5.33 -2.00 -10.34
CA ASP A 168 6.44 -1.09 -10.64
C ASP A 168 6.08 -0.06 -11.72
N CYS A 169 5.25 -0.43 -12.70
CA CYS A 169 4.78 0.47 -13.74
C CYS A 169 3.75 1.48 -13.21
N LEU A 170 2.83 1.05 -12.33
CA LEU A 170 1.87 1.91 -11.63
C LEU A 170 2.61 2.99 -10.82
N LEU A 171 3.58 2.57 -10.02
CA LEU A 171 4.36 3.48 -9.18
C LEU A 171 5.28 4.39 -10.00
N ALA A 172 5.87 3.89 -11.09
CA ALA A 172 6.66 4.71 -12.00
C ALA A 172 5.80 5.79 -12.68
N THR A 173 4.58 5.43 -13.11
CA THR A 173 3.64 6.36 -13.73
C THR A 173 3.17 7.44 -12.75
N ALA A 174 2.80 7.08 -11.51
CA ALA A 174 2.43 8.04 -10.48
C ALA A 174 3.58 9.02 -10.17
N ARG A 175 4.83 8.55 -10.18
CA ARG A 175 6.02 9.39 -9.96
C ARG A 175 6.33 10.29 -11.16
N GLN A 176 6.12 9.80 -12.38
CA GLN A 176 6.45 10.53 -13.61
C GLN A 176 5.48 11.67 -13.88
N LEU A 177 4.19 11.47 -13.63
CA LEU A 177 3.11 12.35 -14.08
C LEU A 177 2.66 13.32 -12.98
N VAL A 178 3.57 14.16 -12.53
CA VAL A 178 3.40 15.12 -11.42
C VAL A 178 3.14 16.55 -11.94
N GLY A 179 2.53 16.68 -13.11
CA GLY A 179 2.15 17.98 -13.71
C GLY A 179 0.84 18.52 -13.12
N LYS A 180 0.58 19.83 -13.28
CA LYS A 180 -0.64 20.46 -12.75
C LYS A 180 -1.93 19.76 -13.21
N ASP A 181 -1.98 19.34 -14.47
CA ASP A 181 -3.16 18.73 -15.08
C ASP A 181 -3.29 17.22 -14.81
N THR A 182 -2.20 16.59 -14.32
CA THR A 182 -2.16 15.15 -14.02
C THR A 182 -2.12 14.85 -12.52
N LEU A 183 -1.80 15.85 -11.67
CA LEU A 183 -1.56 15.66 -10.24
C LEU A 183 -2.71 14.94 -9.53
N ALA A 184 -3.94 15.39 -9.70
CA ALA A 184 -5.10 14.80 -9.04
C ALA A 184 -5.26 13.31 -9.39
N ARG A 185 -5.06 12.94 -10.67
CA ARG A 185 -5.14 11.54 -11.14
C ARG A 185 -3.96 10.71 -10.64
N ALA A 186 -2.75 11.28 -10.57
CA ALA A 186 -1.58 10.59 -10.03
C ALA A 186 -1.73 10.31 -8.51
N VAL A 187 -2.28 11.26 -7.76
CA VAL A 187 -2.63 11.08 -6.35
C VAL A 187 -3.72 10.02 -6.19
N ASP A 188 -4.77 10.08 -7.01
CA ASP A 188 -5.84 9.10 -7.00
C ASP A 188 -5.34 7.69 -7.39
N LEU A 189 -4.40 7.57 -8.34
CA LEU A 189 -3.74 6.30 -8.65
C LEU A 189 -3.01 5.73 -7.42
N LEU A 190 -2.33 6.58 -6.66
CA LEU A 190 -1.67 6.17 -5.43
C LEU A 190 -2.71 5.69 -4.39
N MET A 191 -3.82 6.41 -4.24
CA MET A 191 -4.90 6.04 -3.32
C MET A 191 -5.50 4.66 -3.64
N VAL A 192 -5.84 4.39 -4.91
CA VAL A 192 -6.45 3.09 -5.30
C VAL A 192 -5.45 1.93 -5.36
N THR A 193 -4.15 2.21 -5.22
CA THR A 193 -3.08 1.19 -5.16
C THR A 193 -2.47 1.03 -3.77
N VAL A 194 -3.09 1.59 -2.74
CA VAL A 194 -2.61 1.57 -1.34
C VAL A 194 -2.31 0.16 -0.81
N ASP A 195 -2.97 -0.87 -1.32
CA ASP A 195 -2.72 -2.27 -0.96
C ASP A 195 -1.27 -2.72 -1.27
N LEU A 196 -0.59 -2.08 -2.22
CA LEU A 196 0.82 -2.32 -2.48
C LEU A 196 1.69 -1.90 -1.27
N ALA A 197 1.34 -0.80 -0.60
CA ALA A 197 1.99 -0.38 0.64
C ALA A 197 1.59 -1.27 1.82
N GLU A 198 0.29 -1.52 2.01
CA GLU A 198 -0.26 -2.35 3.10
C GLU A 198 0.26 -3.80 3.06
N SER A 199 0.67 -4.31 1.90
CA SER A 199 1.33 -5.62 1.78
C SER A 199 2.71 -5.67 2.46
N GLY A 200 3.33 -4.52 2.67
CA GLY A 200 4.68 -4.35 3.22
C GLY A 200 5.79 -4.33 2.16
N THR A 201 5.53 -4.79 0.93
CA THR A 201 6.57 -4.96 -0.11
C THR A 201 7.00 -3.63 -0.73
N TYR A 202 6.06 -2.73 -0.99
CA TYR A 202 6.30 -1.46 -1.68
C TYR A 202 6.24 -0.22 -0.76
N SER A 203 6.12 -0.40 0.56
CA SER A 203 5.87 0.68 1.54
C SER A 203 6.85 1.85 1.42
N HIS A 204 8.16 1.57 1.28
CA HIS A 204 9.18 2.61 1.17
C HIS A 204 9.07 3.41 -0.14
N GLN A 205 8.91 2.73 -1.27
CA GLN A 205 8.75 3.38 -2.58
C GLN A 205 7.46 4.19 -2.63
N PHE A 206 6.39 3.67 -2.05
CA PHE A 206 5.10 4.33 -1.95
C PHE A 206 5.19 5.65 -1.17
N ALA A 207 5.85 5.63 0.01
CA ALA A 207 6.08 6.83 0.82
C ALA A 207 6.94 7.88 0.08
N GLN A 208 7.96 7.46 -0.66
CA GLN A 208 8.78 8.38 -1.46
C GLN A 208 7.97 9.08 -2.56
N ILE A 209 7.09 8.33 -3.25
CA ILE A 209 6.23 8.89 -4.29
C ILE A 209 5.20 9.85 -3.67
N ALA A 210 4.57 9.47 -2.55
CA ALA A 210 3.65 10.33 -1.83
C ALA A 210 4.31 11.65 -1.39
N GLY A 211 5.55 11.61 -0.88
CA GLY A 211 6.31 12.81 -0.54
C GLY A 211 6.52 13.75 -1.73
N HIS A 212 6.87 13.19 -2.90
CA HIS A 212 7.04 13.98 -4.13
C HIS A 212 5.71 14.59 -4.63
N LEU A 213 4.63 13.84 -4.55
CA LEU A 213 3.29 14.33 -4.90
C LEU A 213 2.84 15.43 -3.92
N LEU A 214 3.13 15.28 -2.61
CA LEU A 214 2.83 16.30 -1.60
C LEU A 214 3.52 17.63 -1.90
N GLU A 215 4.84 17.62 -2.18
CA GLU A 215 5.58 18.82 -2.55
C GLU A 215 4.96 19.53 -3.76
N THR A 216 4.44 18.76 -4.71
CA THR A 216 3.81 19.33 -5.91
C THR A 216 2.42 19.86 -5.62
N ALA A 217 1.61 19.15 -4.80
CA ALA A 217 0.30 19.61 -4.37
C ALA A 217 0.40 20.96 -3.63
N GLN A 218 1.36 21.09 -2.72
CA GLN A 218 1.64 22.33 -2.00
C GLN A 218 2.03 23.47 -2.94
N ARG A 219 2.95 23.22 -3.89
CA ARG A 219 3.38 24.24 -4.87
C ARG A 219 2.27 24.67 -5.81
N SER A 220 1.35 23.78 -6.15
CA SER A 220 0.22 24.09 -7.03
C SER A 220 -0.99 24.68 -6.30
N GLY A 221 -1.01 24.64 -4.97
CA GLY A 221 -2.12 25.09 -4.14
C GLY A 221 -3.38 24.24 -4.34
N ASP A 222 -3.23 22.94 -4.50
CA ASP A 222 -4.34 21.98 -4.63
C ASP A 222 -4.62 21.30 -3.27
N PRO A 223 -5.58 21.81 -2.48
CA PRO A 223 -5.83 21.31 -1.12
C PRO A 223 -6.38 19.87 -1.10
N ARG A 224 -7.07 19.44 -2.16
CA ARG A 224 -7.58 18.06 -2.25
C ARG A 224 -6.44 17.07 -2.45
N SER A 225 -5.58 17.30 -3.41
CA SER A 225 -4.39 16.46 -3.64
C SER A 225 -3.43 16.50 -2.46
N GLU A 226 -3.24 17.66 -1.82
CA GLU A 226 -2.44 17.81 -0.62
C GLU A 226 -3.03 17.01 0.55
N GLY A 227 -4.34 17.06 0.79
CA GLY A 227 -5.04 16.28 1.81
C GLY A 227 -4.88 14.77 1.60
N ARG A 228 -5.11 14.28 0.38
CA ARG A 228 -4.99 12.87 0.01
C ARG A 228 -3.56 12.34 0.17
N THR A 229 -2.57 13.11 -0.25
CA THR A 229 -1.17 12.72 -0.09
C THR A 229 -0.70 12.73 1.36
N ASN A 230 -1.19 13.66 2.18
CA ASN A 230 -0.95 13.63 3.63
C ASN A 230 -1.56 12.37 4.28
N ASP A 231 -2.75 11.94 3.87
CA ASP A 231 -3.40 10.71 4.34
C ASP A 231 -2.54 9.47 4.03
N VAL A 232 -2.06 9.35 2.79
CA VAL A 232 -1.14 8.28 2.39
C VAL A 232 0.14 8.26 3.24
N LEU A 233 0.73 9.43 3.53
CA LEU A 233 1.92 9.52 4.36
C LEU A 233 1.62 9.19 5.82
N ALA A 234 0.47 9.61 6.36
CA ALA A 234 0.05 9.25 7.71
C ALA A 234 -0.01 7.73 7.89
N SER A 235 -0.70 7.02 6.99
CA SER A 235 -0.80 5.56 7.01
C SER A 235 0.58 4.89 6.91
N SER A 236 1.46 5.37 6.02
CA SER A 236 2.84 4.85 5.89
C SER A 236 3.68 5.08 7.14
N HIS A 237 3.48 6.18 7.84
CA HIS A 237 4.16 6.46 9.11
C HIS A 237 3.62 5.61 10.26
N ILE A 238 2.31 5.30 10.29
CA ILE A 238 1.72 4.35 11.24
C ILE A 238 2.38 2.98 11.09
N ASP A 239 2.44 2.45 9.87
CA ASP A 239 3.04 1.15 9.57
C ASP A 239 4.52 1.06 9.96
N SER A 240 5.22 2.19 9.92
CA SER A 240 6.64 2.30 10.30
C SER A 240 6.84 2.59 11.79
N GLY A 241 5.78 2.80 12.58
CA GLY A 241 5.85 3.17 14.00
C GLY A 241 6.29 4.62 14.27
N ARG A 242 6.21 5.51 13.27
CA ARG A 242 6.57 6.93 13.37
C ARG A 242 5.35 7.77 13.73
N PHE A 243 4.82 7.56 14.92
CA PHE A 243 3.50 8.05 15.34
C PHE A 243 3.37 9.57 15.41
N GLU A 244 4.42 10.31 15.76
CA GLU A 244 4.41 11.79 15.79
C GLU A 244 4.22 12.34 14.37
N GLN A 245 5.04 11.86 13.42
CA GLN A 245 4.92 12.26 12.01
C GLN A 245 3.58 11.83 11.41
N ALA A 246 3.09 10.66 11.79
CA ALA A 246 1.78 10.19 11.37
C ALA A 246 0.65 11.12 11.84
N ASP A 247 0.66 11.57 13.11
CA ASP A 247 -0.38 12.48 13.65
C ASP A 247 -0.32 13.86 12.99
N GLU A 248 0.89 14.40 12.69
CA GLU A 248 1.06 15.65 11.94
C GLU A 248 0.40 15.56 10.56
N HIS A 249 0.72 14.51 9.80
CA HIS A 249 0.15 14.29 8.47
C HIS A 249 -1.35 14.03 8.52
N ALA A 250 -1.84 13.20 9.44
CA ALA A 250 -3.27 12.91 9.59
C ALA A 250 -4.08 14.14 10.02
N ALA A 251 -3.51 14.98 10.89
CA ALA A 251 -4.17 16.23 11.30
C ALA A 251 -4.29 17.22 10.13
N GLU A 252 -3.24 17.33 9.32
CA GLU A 252 -3.25 18.20 8.14
C GLU A 252 -4.17 17.65 7.05
N ALA A 253 -4.16 16.34 6.80
CA ALA A 253 -5.09 15.67 5.91
C ALA A 253 -6.55 15.97 6.29
N LEU A 254 -6.91 15.83 7.58
CA LEU A 254 -8.26 16.10 8.07
C LEU A 254 -8.64 17.58 7.91
N ARG A 255 -7.72 18.50 8.18
CA ARG A 255 -7.95 19.94 8.02
C ARG A 255 -8.24 20.29 6.56
N LEU A 256 -7.42 19.76 5.63
CA LEU A 256 -7.55 19.99 4.19
C LEU A 256 -8.81 19.32 3.62
N ALA A 257 -9.13 18.10 4.08
CA ALA A 257 -10.34 17.40 3.67
C ALA A 257 -11.62 18.18 4.03
N ARG A 258 -11.69 18.73 5.25
CA ARG A 258 -12.81 19.59 5.66
C ARG A 258 -12.90 20.88 4.82
N ALA A 259 -11.77 21.46 4.46
CA ALA A 259 -11.73 22.67 3.65
C ALA A 259 -12.08 22.41 2.17
N SER A 260 -11.69 21.27 1.61
CA SER A 260 -11.94 20.90 0.20
C SER A 260 -13.26 20.13 0.01
N GLY A 261 -13.91 19.69 1.11
CA GLY A 261 -15.11 18.86 1.05
C GLY A 261 -14.83 17.43 0.56
N ASP A 262 -13.66 16.85 0.87
CA ASP A 262 -13.33 15.45 0.53
C ASP A 262 -13.82 14.50 1.64
N PRO A 263 -14.94 13.78 1.45
CA PRO A 263 -15.53 12.93 2.50
C PRO A 263 -14.66 11.70 2.78
N VAL A 264 -13.93 11.21 1.79
CA VAL A 264 -13.06 10.02 1.92
C VAL A 264 -11.99 10.30 2.97
N ILE A 265 -11.26 11.40 2.81
CA ILE A 265 -10.16 11.74 3.70
C ILE A 265 -10.66 12.15 5.08
N CYS A 266 -11.87 12.71 5.19
CA CYS A 266 -12.49 12.95 6.50
C CYS A 266 -12.60 11.67 7.34
N GLY A 267 -13.00 10.56 6.73
CA GLY A 267 -13.08 9.25 7.39
C GLY A 267 -11.71 8.63 7.68
N HIS A 268 -10.83 8.60 6.65
CA HIS A 268 -9.51 8.00 6.75
C HIS A 268 -8.64 8.70 7.80
N ALA A 269 -8.45 10.00 7.68
CA ALA A 269 -7.59 10.77 8.59
C ALA A 269 -8.12 10.77 10.04
N ALA A 270 -9.44 10.79 10.26
CA ALA A 270 -9.99 10.60 11.60
C ALA A 270 -9.69 9.19 12.14
N SER A 271 -9.82 8.15 11.31
CA SER A 271 -9.48 6.77 11.69
C SER A 271 -8.00 6.64 12.06
N ASP A 272 -7.10 7.19 11.26
CA ASP A 272 -5.65 7.16 11.50
C ASP A 272 -5.29 7.87 12.81
N ARG A 273 -5.86 9.04 13.07
CA ARG A 273 -5.67 9.74 14.36
C ARG A 273 -6.17 8.92 15.54
N GLY A 274 -7.29 8.21 15.38
CA GLY A 274 -7.79 7.27 16.39
C GLY A 274 -6.83 6.12 16.65
N ILE A 275 -6.27 5.53 15.61
CA ILE A 275 -5.25 4.47 15.70
C ILE A 275 -4.00 4.99 16.41
N ILE A 276 -3.46 6.14 15.99
CA ILE A 276 -2.28 6.76 16.60
C ILE A 276 -2.51 7.04 18.08
N ALA A 277 -3.64 7.67 18.44
CA ALA A 277 -3.98 7.95 19.82
C ALA A 277 -4.09 6.67 20.67
N SER A 278 -4.66 5.58 20.10
CA SER A 278 -4.73 4.27 20.75
C SER A 278 -3.33 3.70 21.02
N LEU A 279 -2.43 3.76 20.04
CA LEU A 279 -1.05 3.25 20.14
C LEU A 279 -0.19 4.05 21.13
N GLN A 280 -0.50 5.34 21.31
CA GLN A 280 0.13 6.22 22.29
C GLN A 280 -0.51 6.16 23.68
N GLY A 281 -1.53 5.33 23.90
CA GLY A 281 -2.24 5.21 25.17
C GLY A 281 -3.20 6.38 25.49
N ARG A 282 -3.47 7.27 24.52
CA ARG A 282 -4.38 8.43 24.63
C ARG A 282 -5.84 8.00 24.40
N SER A 283 -6.36 7.16 25.31
CA SER A 283 -7.65 6.46 25.11
C SER A 283 -8.86 7.40 24.93
N ALA A 284 -8.88 8.59 25.56
CA ALA A 284 -9.98 9.54 25.40
C ALA A 284 -9.98 10.15 23.99
N ASP A 285 -8.80 10.55 23.48
CA ASP A 285 -8.65 11.10 22.13
C ASP A 285 -8.96 10.03 21.08
N ALA A 286 -8.51 8.80 21.31
CA ALA A 286 -8.78 7.66 20.44
C ALA A 286 -10.30 7.42 20.27
N ALA A 287 -11.05 7.47 21.34
CA ALA A 287 -12.51 7.32 21.31
C ALA A 287 -13.15 8.40 20.41
N VAL A 288 -12.81 9.67 20.64
CA VAL A 288 -13.33 10.78 19.85
C VAL A 288 -13.02 10.62 18.36
N HIS A 289 -11.77 10.32 18.03
CA HIS A 289 -11.36 10.20 16.63
C HIS A 289 -11.99 8.99 15.92
N HIS A 290 -12.14 7.85 16.60
CA HIS A 290 -12.82 6.69 16.01
C HIS A 290 -14.33 6.92 15.85
N GLU A 291 -14.97 7.66 16.77
CA GLU A 291 -16.37 8.06 16.63
C GLU A 291 -16.56 9.06 15.47
N ASP A 292 -15.65 10.03 15.33
CA ASP A 292 -15.62 10.96 14.19
C ASP A 292 -15.47 10.20 12.86
N ALA A 293 -14.57 9.22 12.80
CA ALA A 293 -14.38 8.37 11.62
C ALA A 293 -15.66 7.58 11.29
N LEU A 294 -16.29 6.97 12.31
CA LEU A 294 -17.54 6.23 12.13
C LEU A 294 -18.65 7.13 11.58
N ALA A 295 -18.78 8.34 12.13
CA ALA A 295 -19.75 9.33 11.66
C ALA A 295 -19.49 9.76 10.21
N ALA A 296 -18.21 10.00 9.84
CA ALA A 296 -17.81 10.36 8.48
C ALA A 296 -18.13 9.25 7.47
N TYR A 297 -17.76 8.00 7.78
CA TYR A 297 -18.03 6.87 6.90
C TYR A 297 -19.55 6.60 6.72
N ARG A 298 -20.34 6.75 7.78
CA ARG A 298 -21.80 6.66 7.69
C ARG A 298 -22.41 7.77 6.85
N ALA A 299 -21.91 8.99 6.97
CA ALA A 299 -22.37 10.12 6.17
C ALA A 299 -22.06 9.96 4.68
N ASP A 300 -20.94 9.31 4.34
CA ASP A 300 -20.53 8.99 2.97
C ASP A 300 -21.16 7.67 2.43
N GLY A 301 -21.85 6.89 3.27
CA GLY A 301 -22.37 5.57 2.92
C GLY A 301 -21.28 4.52 2.68
N ASN A 302 -20.05 4.75 3.18
CA ASN A 302 -18.92 3.85 3.07
C ASN A 302 -19.05 2.70 4.08
N LEU A 303 -19.66 1.60 3.68
CA LEU A 303 -19.90 0.44 4.54
C LEU A 303 -18.60 -0.26 4.98
N SER A 304 -17.60 -0.32 4.10
CA SER A 304 -16.29 -0.89 4.42
C SER A 304 -15.56 -0.04 5.47
N GLY A 305 -15.61 1.29 5.32
CA GLY A 305 -15.09 2.25 6.29
C GLY A 305 -15.81 2.17 7.63
N GLU A 306 -17.17 2.07 7.62
CA GLU A 306 -17.95 1.87 8.83
C GLU A 306 -17.50 0.62 9.61
N ALA A 307 -17.34 -0.53 8.93
CA ALA A 307 -16.88 -1.75 9.55
C ALA A 307 -15.43 -1.62 10.10
N SER A 308 -14.58 -0.89 9.39
CA SER A 308 -13.22 -0.60 9.86
C SER A 308 -13.21 0.24 11.12
N ALA A 309 -14.03 1.30 11.20
CA ALA A 309 -14.16 2.14 12.39
C ALA A 309 -14.72 1.36 13.59
N LEU A 310 -15.72 0.50 13.39
CA LEU A 310 -16.25 -0.39 14.42
C LEU A 310 -15.19 -1.36 14.93
N SER A 311 -14.35 -1.92 14.04
CA SER A 311 -13.22 -2.79 14.41
C SER A 311 -12.16 -2.04 15.22
N ASN A 312 -11.88 -0.79 14.89
CA ASN A 312 -10.95 0.05 15.64
C ASN A 312 -11.49 0.38 17.05
N LEU A 313 -12.77 0.77 17.14
CA LEU A 313 -13.44 0.97 18.42
C LEU A 313 -13.43 -0.32 19.27
N SER A 314 -13.68 -1.47 18.66
CA SER A 314 -13.59 -2.78 19.33
C SER A 314 -12.21 -3.00 19.95
N ARG A 315 -11.14 -2.80 19.18
CA ARG A 315 -9.76 -2.96 19.69
C ARG A 315 -9.43 -1.98 20.82
N MET A 316 -9.85 -0.72 20.69
CA MET A 316 -9.71 0.30 21.72
C MET A 316 -10.45 -0.11 23.02
N HIS A 317 -11.69 -0.58 22.92
CA HIS A 317 -12.46 -1.06 24.08
C HIS A 317 -11.86 -2.32 24.71
N SER A 318 -11.31 -3.24 23.90
CA SER A 318 -10.60 -4.42 24.38
C SER A 318 -9.36 -4.04 25.21
N GLY A 319 -8.53 -3.11 24.70
CA GLY A 319 -7.36 -2.60 25.44
C GLY A 319 -7.74 -1.85 26.75
N ALA A 320 -8.95 -1.28 26.80
CA ALA A 320 -9.49 -0.64 28.02
C ALA A 320 -10.22 -1.61 28.97
N GLY A 321 -10.17 -2.93 28.74
CA GLY A 321 -10.81 -3.95 29.55
C GLY A 321 -12.34 -4.01 29.43
N ARG A 322 -12.94 -3.32 28.46
CA ARG A 322 -14.40 -3.32 28.20
C ARG A 322 -14.76 -4.43 27.20
N SER A 323 -14.43 -5.67 27.57
CA SER A 323 -14.42 -6.82 26.66
C SER A 323 -15.79 -7.12 26.03
N SER A 324 -16.92 -7.01 26.76
CA SER A 324 -18.25 -7.26 26.21
C SER A 324 -18.58 -6.29 25.07
N LEU A 325 -18.37 -4.98 25.29
CA LEU A 325 -18.60 -3.96 24.27
C LEU A 325 -17.66 -4.13 23.08
N ALA A 326 -16.41 -4.55 23.34
CA ALA A 326 -15.45 -4.82 22.29
C ALA A 326 -15.91 -5.97 21.36
N VAL A 327 -16.41 -7.06 21.93
CA VAL A 327 -16.98 -8.17 21.16
C VAL A 327 -18.19 -7.72 20.34
N ASP A 328 -19.14 -7.00 20.97
CA ASP A 328 -20.36 -6.51 20.29
C ASP A 328 -20.03 -5.63 19.07
N LEU A 329 -19.04 -4.74 19.18
CA LEU A 329 -18.61 -3.86 18.10
C LEU A 329 -17.91 -4.65 16.96
N ALA A 330 -17.08 -5.63 17.31
CA ALA A 330 -16.40 -6.47 16.31
C ALA A 330 -17.42 -7.36 15.57
N GLU A 331 -18.42 -7.90 16.26
CA GLU A 331 -19.50 -8.67 15.63
C GLU A 331 -20.34 -7.80 14.67
N GLN A 332 -20.63 -6.54 15.02
CA GLN A 332 -21.28 -5.60 14.13
C GLN A 332 -20.45 -5.33 12.87
N ALA A 333 -19.13 -5.10 13.02
CA ALA A 333 -18.22 -4.94 11.89
C ALA A 333 -18.21 -6.15 10.97
N LEU A 334 -18.11 -7.35 11.55
CA LEU A 334 -18.11 -8.60 10.78
C LEU A 334 -19.46 -8.83 10.07
N ALA A 335 -20.59 -8.46 10.69
CA ALA A 335 -21.91 -8.58 10.08
C ALA A 335 -22.08 -7.71 8.81
N ILE A 336 -21.42 -6.55 8.75
CA ILE A 336 -21.37 -5.72 7.54
C ILE A 336 -20.63 -6.49 6.43
N HIS A 337 -19.44 -7.03 6.70
CA HIS A 337 -18.67 -7.74 5.70
C HIS A 337 -19.27 -9.09 5.28
N HIS A 338 -20.06 -9.73 6.11
CA HIS A 338 -20.85 -10.90 5.67
C HIS A 338 -21.82 -10.58 4.54
N LYS A 339 -22.31 -9.33 4.45
CA LYS A 339 -23.18 -8.87 3.35
C LYS A 339 -22.38 -8.41 2.14
N LEU A 340 -21.18 -7.89 2.33
CA LEU A 340 -20.30 -7.39 1.25
C LEU A 340 -19.51 -8.50 0.56
N GLY A 341 -19.31 -9.65 1.22
CA GLY A 341 -18.53 -10.78 0.73
C GLY A 341 -17.09 -10.84 1.29
N PRO A 342 -16.42 -11.97 1.06
CA PRO A 342 -15.08 -12.20 1.59
C PRO A 342 -14.07 -11.23 0.98
N SER A 343 -13.24 -10.62 1.84
CA SER A 343 -12.19 -9.68 1.46
C SER A 343 -11.12 -9.63 2.57
N PHE A 344 -9.98 -9.00 2.31
CA PHE A 344 -9.01 -8.79 3.38
C PHE A 344 -9.55 -7.86 4.48
N ARG A 345 -10.51 -6.97 4.17
CA ARG A 345 -11.21 -6.16 5.18
C ARG A 345 -12.10 -7.00 6.10
N MET A 346 -12.71 -8.06 5.58
CA MET A 346 -13.39 -9.06 6.42
C MET A 346 -12.40 -9.75 7.36
N ALA A 347 -11.19 -10.07 6.87
CA ALA A 347 -10.15 -10.63 7.71
C ALA A 347 -9.73 -9.67 8.84
N ASN A 348 -9.67 -8.36 8.59
CA ASN A 348 -9.44 -7.34 9.62
C ASN A 348 -10.52 -7.34 10.71
N CYS A 349 -11.81 -7.52 10.33
CA CYS A 349 -12.89 -7.65 11.32
C CYS A 349 -12.76 -8.93 12.16
N MET A 350 -12.44 -10.06 11.54
CA MET A 350 -12.19 -11.32 12.25
C MET A 350 -10.96 -11.21 13.17
N TYR A 351 -9.91 -10.52 12.74
CA TYR A 351 -8.73 -10.22 13.53
C TYR A 351 -9.08 -9.37 14.76
N ALA A 352 -9.89 -8.31 14.61
CA ALA A 352 -10.36 -7.48 15.71
C ALA A 352 -11.25 -8.27 16.69
N LEU A 353 -12.15 -9.12 16.15
CA LEU A 353 -12.99 -10.01 16.95
C LEU A 353 -12.12 -11.01 17.74
N GLY A 354 -11.09 -11.59 17.13
CA GLY A 354 -10.14 -12.47 17.82
C GLY A 354 -9.43 -11.79 18.99
N ILE A 355 -8.97 -10.55 18.82
CA ILE A 355 -8.38 -9.75 19.92
C ILE A 355 -9.41 -9.54 21.03
N SER A 356 -10.64 -9.15 20.68
CA SER A 356 -11.70 -8.87 21.67
C SER A 356 -12.14 -10.10 22.43
N LEU A 357 -12.23 -11.26 21.77
CA LEU A 357 -12.54 -12.55 22.38
C LEU A 357 -11.43 -13.01 23.32
N THR A 358 -10.14 -12.82 22.94
CA THR A 358 -9.01 -13.11 23.84
C THR A 358 -9.10 -12.25 25.11
N GLY A 359 -9.38 -10.96 24.98
CA GLY A 359 -9.58 -10.07 26.11
C GLY A 359 -10.86 -10.35 26.93
N ALA A 360 -11.81 -11.10 26.37
CA ALA A 360 -13.03 -11.55 27.05
C ALA A 360 -12.90 -12.95 27.71
N ASP A 361 -11.66 -13.47 27.84
CA ASP A 361 -11.37 -14.81 28.36
C ASP A 361 -12.07 -15.94 27.57
N ARG A 362 -12.14 -15.77 26.24
CA ARG A 362 -12.70 -16.73 25.26
C ARG A 362 -11.66 -17.11 24.20
N PRO A 363 -10.49 -17.67 24.61
CA PRO A 363 -9.37 -17.89 23.72
C PRO A 363 -9.67 -18.92 22.61
N ASP A 364 -10.49 -19.93 22.87
CA ASP A 364 -10.83 -20.95 21.87
C ASP A 364 -11.69 -20.33 20.73
N ASP A 365 -12.65 -19.47 21.06
CA ASP A 365 -13.44 -18.73 20.08
C ASP A 365 -12.56 -17.74 19.31
N ALA A 366 -11.60 -17.09 20.00
CA ALA A 366 -10.64 -16.20 19.38
C ALA A 366 -9.79 -16.91 18.32
N LEU A 367 -9.28 -18.10 18.64
CA LEU A 367 -8.47 -18.91 17.73
C LEU A 367 -9.24 -19.29 16.45
N VAL A 368 -10.55 -19.58 16.56
CA VAL A 368 -11.40 -19.84 15.38
C VAL A 368 -11.45 -18.62 14.46
N GLN A 369 -11.66 -17.41 15.01
CA GLN A 369 -11.71 -16.20 14.22
C GLN A 369 -10.35 -15.82 13.62
N LEU A 370 -9.28 -15.97 14.41
CA LEU A 370 -7.92 -15.69 13.96
C LEU A 370 -7.44 -16.65 12.87
N ASP A 371 -7.81 -17.94 12.94
CA ASP A 371 -7.49 -18.92 11.89
C ASP A 371 -8.20 -18.58 10.58
N ALA A 372 -9.47 -18.16 10.65
CA ALA A 372 -10.21 -17.70 9.48
C ALA A 372 -9.59 -16.41 8.89
N ALA A 373 -9.19 -15.46 9.73
CA ALA A 373 -8.49 -14.25 9.30
C ALA A 373 -7.15 -14.57 8.64
N LEU A 374 -6.37 -15.50 9.22
CA LEU A 374 -5.07 -15.93 8.70
C LEU A 374 -5.17 -16.47 7.28
N LYS A 375 -6.18 -17.30 7.00
CA LYS A 375 -6.46 -17.85 5.66
C LYS A 375 -6.75 -16.75 4.66
N LEU A 376 -7.65 -15.82 5.00
CA LEU A 376 -8.01 -14.70 4.13
C LEU A 376 -6.83 -13.76 3.87
N PHE A 377 -5.99 -13.46 4.89
CA PHE A 377 -4.78 -12.68 4.68
C PHE A 377 -3.76 -13.39 3.79
N HIS A 378 -3.64 -14.72 3.91
CA HIS A 378 -2.79 -15.51 3.03
C HIS A 378 -3.28 -15.49 1.57
N GLU A 379 -4.56 -15.74 1.34
CA GLU A 379 -5.21 -15.71 0.02
C GLU A 379 -5.09 -14.33 -0.66
N ASN A 380 -5.15 -13.25 0.14
CA ASN A 380 -5.02 -11.87 -0.35
C ASN A 380 -3.55 -11.37 -0.36
N ARG A 381 -2.54 -12.22 -0.09
CA ARG A 381 -1.10 -11.90 -0.11
C ARG A 381 -0.71 -10.75 0.84
N MET A 382 -1.44 -10.59 1.95
CA MET A 382 -1.22 -9.55 2.96
C MET A 382 -0.19 -10.04 4.01
N HIS A 383 1.09 -10.00 3.66
CA HIS A 383 2.18 -10.62 4.44
C HIS A 383 2.33 -10.03 5.84
N LEU A 384 2.21 -8.72 6.00
CA LEU A 384 2.25 -8.04 7.29
C LEU A 384 1.12 -8.55 8.21
N TRP A 385 -0.11 -8.49 7.73
CA TRP A 385 -1.29 -8.89 8.49
C TRP A 385 -1.32 -10.38 8.80
N HIS A 386 -0.77 -11.22 7.91
CA HIS A 386 -0.60 -12.64 8.18
C HIS A 386 0.34 -12.86 9.38
N GLY A 387 1.49 -12.19 9.45
CA GLY A 387 2.42 -12.28 10.59
C GLY A 387 1.81 -11.74 11.88
N MET A 388 1.10 -10.60 11.80
CA MET A 388 0.42 -10.03 12.97
C MET A 388 -0.73 -10.91 13.47
N THR A 389 -1.40 -11.67 12.60
CA THR A 389 -2.42 -12.63 13.01
C THR A 389 -1.79 -13.82 13.75
N GLN A 390 -0.64 -14.34 13.28
CA GLN A 390 0.10 -15.37 14.01
C GLN A 390 0.52 -14.88 15.42
N PHE A 391 0.91 -13.62 15.55
CA PHE A 391 1.19 -13.00 16.84
C PHE A 391 -0.05 -12.98 17.74
N ARG A 392 -1.23 -12.57 17.25
CA ARG A 392 -2.47 -12.58 18.05
C ARG A 392 -2.93 -13.99 18.42
N MET A 393 -2.69 -14.97 17.55
CA MET A 393 -2.90 -16.40 17.89
C MET A 393 -1.96 -16.84 19.01
N ALA A 394 -0.71 -16.36 19.03
CA ALA A 394 0.20 -16.63 20.15
C ALA A 394 -0.33 -16.05 21.48
N GLU A 395 -0.88 -14.85 21.47
CA GLU A 395 -1.52 -14.26 22.66
C GLU A 395 -2.77 -15.06 23.10
N ALA A 396 -3.61 -15.50 22.15
CA ALA A 396 -4.76 -16.35 22.47
C ALA A 396 -4.32 -17.71 23.07
N HIS A 397 -3.26 -18.33 22.55
CA HIS A 397 -2.70 -19.55 23.15
C HIS A 397 -2.10 -19.32 24.54
N LEU A 398 -1.49 -18.14 24.80
CA LEU A 398 -1.06 -17.78 26.15
C LEU A 398 -2.25 -17.67 27.11
N ALA A 399 -3.33 -17.03 26.68
CA ALA A 399 -4.57 -16.97 27.46
C ALA A 399 -5.19 -18.35 27.71
N ALA A 400 -5.09 -19.26 26.74
CA ALA A 400 -5.51 -20.66 26.85
C ALA A 400 -4.54 -21.55 27.66
N GLN A 401 -3.50 -20.99 28.29
CA GLN A 401 -2.46 -21.73 29.05
C GLN A 401 -1.71 -22.76 28.18
N GLN A 402 -1.45 -22.40 26.91
CA GLN A 402 -0.75 -23.24 25.93
C GLN A 402 0.56 -22.56 25.47
N PRO A 403 1.54 -22.33 26.37
CA PRO A 403 2.71 -21.49 26.07
C PRO A 403 3.65 -22.07 25.01
N THR A 404 3.65 -23.38 24.79
CA THR A 404 4.49 -24.01 23.75
C THR A 404 3.98 -23.65 22.35
N GLN A 405 2.67 -23.72 22.13
CA GLN A 405 2.03 -23.31 20.86
C GLN A 405 2.21 -21.80 20.64
N ALA A 406 2.05 -21.01 21.71
CA ALA A 406 2.28 -19.56 21.66
C ALA A 406 3.72 -19.22 21.25
N ALA A 407 4.73 -19.88 21.81
CA ALA A 407 6.13 -19.66 21.42
C ALA A 407 6.37 -19.98 19.95
N THR A 408 5.86 -21.12 19.47
CA THR A 408 6.00 -21.52 18.06
C THR A 408 5.38 -20.51 17.11
N LEU A 409 4.17 -20.01 17.39
CA LEU A 409 3.49 -19.01 16.56
C LEU A 409 4.20 -17.64 16.60
N ALA A 410 4.71 -17.22 17.74
CA ALA A 410 5.47 -15.99 17.86
C ALA A 410 6.81 -16.07 17.08
N GLU A 411 7.50 -17.20 17.09
CA GLU A 411 8.70 -17.42 16.27
C GLU A 411 8.37 -17.39 14.77
N GLN A 412 7.26 -18.00 14.34
CA GLN A 412 6.79 -17.92 12.96
C GLN A 412 6.44 -16.49 12.56
N ALA A 413 5.78 -15.73 13.44
CA ALA A 413 5.47 -14.32 13.22
C ALA A 413 6.75 -13.49 13.04
N LEU A 414 7.78 -13.65 13.89
CA LEU A 414 9.07 -12.97 13.74
C LEU A 414 9.75 -13.29 12.43
N ALA A 415 9.75 -14.55 12.01
CA ALA A 415 10.34 -14.97 10.75
C ALA A 415 9.63 -14.34 9.56
N ARG A 416 8.30 -14.27 9.60
CA ARG A 416 7.49 -13.69 8.52
C ARG A 416 7.60 -12.16 8.44
N LEU A 417 7.69 -11.50 9.59
CA LEU A 417 7.83 -10.04 9.68
C LEU A 417 9.27 -9.55 9.43
N HIS A 418 10.20 -10.46 9.16
CA HIS A 418 11.58 -10.07 8.85
C HIS A 418 11.62 -9.22 7.58
N GLY A 419 12.10 -7.98 7.71
CA GLY A 419 12.16 -7.01 6.60
C GLY A 419 10.86 -6.28 6.28
N ILE A 420 9.76 -6.60 6.98
CA ILE A 420 8.46 -5.93 6.85
C ILE A 420 7.92 -5.56 8.23
N GLY A 421 7.05 -4.54 8.33
CA GLY A 421 6.33 -4.19 9.56
C GLY A 421 7.08 -3.35 10.58
N GLY A 422 8.37 -3.06 10.38
CA GLY A 422 9.14 -2.15 11.22
C GLY A 422 9.40 -2.62 12.66
N ASP A 423 10.07 -1.76 13.43
CA ASP A 423 10.55 -2.07 14.78
C ASP A 423 9.43 -2.25 15.81
N TRP A 424 8.33 -1.53 15.67
CA TRP A 424 7.20 -1.61 16.60
C TRP A 424 6.51 -2.98 16.57
N HIS A 425 6.19 -3.50 15.40
CA HIS A 425 5.57 -4.84 15.28
C HIS A 425 6.51 -5.94 15.80
N ARG A 426 7.81 -5.82 15.51
CA ARG A 426 8.81 -6.74 16.02
C ARG A 426 8.87 -6.73 17.54
N ALA A 427 8.81 -5.55 18.17
CA ALA A 427 8.80 -5.41 19.62
C ALA A 427 7.61 -6.12 20.28
N GLN A 428 6.42 -5.97 19.72
CA GLN A 428 5.22 -6.65 20.21
C GLN A 428 5.35 -8.18 20.17
N VAL A 429 5.80 -8.72 19.03
CA VAL A 429 5.97 -10.17 18.89
C VAL A 429 7.04 -10.70 19.85
N LEU A 430 8.15 -9.98 20.03
CA LEU A 430 9.20 -10.34 20.99
C LEU A 430 8.69 -10.34 22.43
N THR A 431 7.80 -9.41 22.77
CA THR A 431 7.17 -9.36 24.10
C THR A 431 6.33 -10.62 24.37
N ALA A 432 5.50 -11.03 23.40
CA ALA A 432 4.69 -12.24 23.52
C ALA A 432 5.55 -13.51 23.52
N LEU A 433 6.58 -13.56 22.68
CA LEU A 433 7.53 -14.69 22.67
C LEU A 433 8.23 -14.82 24.03
N GLY A 434 8.70 -13.69 24.58
CA GLY A 434 9.32 -13.68 25.91
C GLY A 434 8.39 -14.21 27.01
N ARG A 435 7.11 -13.81 27.01
CA ARG A 435 6.10 -14.33 27.93
C ARG A 435 5.90 -15.83 27.76
N SER A 436 5.83 -16.33 26.54
CA SER A 436 5.69 -17.76 26.22
C SER A 436 6.89 -18.55 26.69
N LEU A 437 8.11 -18.09 26.40
CA LEU A 437 9.36 -18.72 26.79
C LEU A 437 9.55 -18.76 28.31
N HIS A 438 9.14 -17.70 29.01
CA HIS A 438 9.14 -17.67 30.48
C HIS A 438 8.26 -18.75 31.06
N GLN A 439 7.03 -18.92 30.57
CA GLN A 439 6.09 -19.92 31.06
C GLN A 439 6.56 -21.37 30.80
N ILE A 440 7.34 -21.62 29.76
CA ILE A 440 7.94 -22.95 29.50
C ILE A 440 9.32 -23.12 30.16
N GLY A 441 9.74 -22.18 31.02
CA GLY A 441 10.98 -22.28 31.81
C GLY A 441 12.26 -21.85 31.07
N GLN A 442 12.18 -21.30 29.85
CA GLN A 442 13.34 -20.86 29.07
C GLN A 442 13.74 -19.40 29.41
N GLN A 443 14.10 -19.18 30.68
CA GLN A 443 14.32 -17.85 31.27
C GLN A 443 15.34 -17.00 30.52
N GLY A 444 16.49 -17.57 30.11
CA GLY A 444 17.53 -16.82 29.40
C GLY A 444 17.07 -16.30 28.03
N ARG A 445 16.28 -17.09 27.28
CA ARG A 445 15.70 -16.67 26.02
C ARG A 445 14.60 -15.63 26.22
N ALA A 446 13.77 -15.78 27.24
CA ALA A 446 12.73 -14.83 27.60
C ALA A 446 13.31 -13.44 27.89
N GLN A 447 14.37 -13.38 28.72
CA GLN A 447 15.08 -12.14 29.05
C GLN A 447 15.71 -11.48 27.80
N ALA A 448 16.29 -12.28 26.89
CA ALA A 448 16.83 -11.75 25.64
C ALA A 448 15.74 -11.12 24.76
N CYS A 449 14.58 -11.78 24.61
CA CYS A 449 13.44 -11.25 23.87
C CYS A 449 12.93 -9.93 24.48
N TRP A 450 12.73 -9.87 25.79
CA TRP A 450 12.25 -8.66 26.46
C TRP A 450 13.27 -7.51 26.42
N SER A 451 14.57 -7.80 26.54
CA SER A 451 15.63 -6.79 26.41
C SER A 451 15.63 -6.14 25.02
N GLU A 452 15.51 -6.96 23.97
CA GLU A 452 15.38 -6.45 22.60
C GLU A 452 14.06 -5.67 22.41
N ALA A 453 12.96 -6.18 22.93
CA ALA A 453 11.65 -5.52 22.82
C ALA A 453 11.65 -4.13 23.48
N VAL A 454 12.25 -3.97 24.67
CA VAL A 454 12.38 -2.66 25.33
C VAL A 454 13.09 -1.66 24.45
N VAL A 455 14.24 -2.02 23.86
CA VAL A 455 15.01 -1.13 22.98
C VAL A 455 14.18 -0.68 21.77
N LEU A 456 13.43 -1.60 21.17
CA LEU A 456 12.59 -1.31 20.01
C LEU A 456 11.38 -0.45 20.38
N HIS A 457 10.72 -0.70 21.52
CA HIS A 457 9.61 0.14 22.00
C HIS A 457 10.08 1.56 22.36
N GLU A 458 11.26 1.71 22.97
CA GLU A 458 11.84 3.03 23.24
C GLU A 458 12.15 3.80 21.96
N LYS A 459 12.72 3.12 20.96
CA LYS A 459 13.01 3.72 19.66
C LYS A 459 11.76 4.23 18.93
N THR A 460 10.62 3.59 19.17
CA THR A 460 9.32 3.95 18.56
C THR A 460 8.45 4.82 19.47
N ASN A 461 8.94 5.29 20.61
CA ASN A 461 8.17 6.05 21.62
C ASN A 461 6.87 5.35 22.03
N SER A 462 6.88 4.01 22.08
CA SER A 462 5.69 3.23 22.45
C SER A 462 5.45 3.26 23.96
N SER A 463 4.19 3.43 24.37
CA SER A 463 3.77 3.38 25.77
C SER A 463 4.04 2.01 26.44
N GLU A 464 4.23 0.96 25.64
CA GLU A 464 4.46 -0.43 26.12
C GLU A 464 5.87 -0.64 26.67
N ALA A 465 6.84 0.25 26.39
CA ALA A 465 8.23 0.12 26.86
C ALA A 465 8.33 -0.08 28.39
N ALA A 466 7.53 0.63 29.18
CA ALA A 466 7.52 0.55 30.64
C ALA A 466 7.00 -0.80 31.13
N GLU A 467 5.95 -1.34 30.51
CA GLU A 467 5.38 -2.64 30.85
C GLU A 467 6.39 -3.76 30.57
N VAL A 468 7.04 -3.75 29.41
CA VAL A 468 8.04 -4.77 29.05
C VAL A 468 9.27 -4.68 29.94
N ARG A 469 9.69 -3.48 30.34
CA ARG A 469 10.81 -3.29 31.30
C ARG A 469 10.48 -3.94 32.65
N ALA A 470 9.25 -3.85 33.14
CA ALA A 470 8.83 -4.50 34.38
C ALA A 470 8.95 -6.04 34.33
N LEU A 471 8.88 -6.66 33.14
CA LEU A 471 9.08 -8.10 32.98
C LEU A 471 10.56 -8.54 33.17
N LEU A 472 11.50 -7.60 33.02
CA LEU A 472 12.94 -7.86 33.25
C LEU A 472 13.35 -7.76 34.72
N GLU A 473 12.55 -7.10 35.57
CA GLU A 473 12.85 -6.96 36.98
C GLU A 473 12.64 -8.34 37.68
N PRO A 474 13.59 -8.78 38.49
CA PRO A 474 13.39 -10.01 39.29
C PRO A 474 12.17 -9.82 40.19
N ALA A 475 11.26 -10.80 40.16
CA ALA A 475 10.13 -10.81 41.10
C ALA A 475 10.66 -10.56 42.52
N THR A 476 10.36 -9.38 43.06
CA THR A 476 10.67 -9.09 44.47
C THR A 476 9.90 -10.13 45.30
N THR A 477 10.64 -11.15 45.76
CA THR A 477 10.14 -12.14 46.71
C THR A 477 9.68 -11.42 47.97
N SER A 478 8.35 -11.26 48.09
CA SER A 478 7.68 -10.82 49.32
C SER A 478 7.54 -11.98 50.27
#